data_149e82af1db85a4126d1cde25c9f7f4c
#
_entry.id   149e82af1db85a4126d1cde25c9f7f4c
#
_cell.length_a   1.000
_cell.length_b   1.000
_cell.length_c   1.000
_cell.angle_alpha   90.00
_cell.angle_beta   90.00
_cell.angle_gamma   90.00
#
_symmetry.space_group_name_H-M   'P 1'
#
loop_
_entity.id
_entity.type
_entity.pdbx_description
1 polymer ?
#
loop_
_entity_poly.entity_id
_entity_poly.type
_entity_poly.pdbx_seq_one_letter_code
_entity_poly.pdbx_strand_id
1 'polypeptide(L)'
;MKVGGNYAASLLAHKMATEQGYDDCIYLDPTTHTKIEEVGAANFFGITHDNAFITPHSSSILPSITRKSLMVLAKEYLNLKVEEREILMDELGTFKEAGACGTAAIITPIKEITHNNKSYFFEAPGHITKQLYDLLLSIQQGEQEAPKDWIFEVG
;
A
#
# COMPACT_ATOMS: atom_id res chain seq x y z
N MET A 1 2.55 -9.94 14.59
CA MET A 1 3.47 -11.04 14.21
C MET A 1 2.80 -11.88 13.14
N LYS A 2 3.54 -12.20 12.04
CA LYS A 2 3.00 -13.03 10.93
C LYS A 2 2.97 -14.51 11.35
N VAL A 3 1.87 -14.97 11.90
CA VAL A 3 1.62 -16.39 12.23
C VAL A 3 0.41 -16.87 11.44
N GLY A 4 0.45 -18.12 10.94
CA GLY A 4 -0.59 -18.69 10.07
C GLY A 4 -2.01 -18.59 10.63
N GLY A 5 -2.18 -18.73 11.93
CA GLY A 5 -3.48 -18.62 12.59
C GLY A 5 -4.14 -17.23 12.45
N ASN A 6 -3.35 -16.17 12.32
CA ASN A 6 -3.88 -14.81 12.14
C ASN A 6 -4.51 -14.59 10.75
N TYR A 7 -4.17 -15.44 9.77
CA TYR A 7 -4.66 -15.33 8.38
C TYR A 7 -5.88 -16.21 8.10
N ALA A 8 -6.23 -17.13 9.01
CA ALA A 8 -7.35 -18.04 8.78
C ALA A 8 -8.69 -17.31 8.61
N ALA A 9 -8.93 -16.25 9.38
CA ALA A 9 -10.14 -15.44 9.27
C ALA A 9 -10.22 -14.64 7.97
N SER A 10 -9.08 -14.28 7.36
CA SER A 10 -9.03 -13.51 6.12
C SER A 10 -9.41 -14.34 4.88
N LEU A 11 -9.29 -15.68 4.95
CA LEU A 11 -9.62 -16.56 3.83
C LEU A 11 -11.09 -16.46 3.42
N LEU A 12 -12.00 -16.31 4.39
CA LEU A 12 -13.43 -16.17 4.08
C LEU A 12 -13.72 -14.86 3.35
N ALA A 13 -13.17 -13.75 3.84
CA ALA A 13 -13.35 -12.43 3.21
C ALA A 13 -12.78 -12.40 1.79
N HIS A 14 -11.58 -12.94 1.60
CA HIS A 14 -10.96 -13.06 0.28
C HIS A 14 -11.81 -13.93 -0.66
N LYS A 15 -12.31 -15.08 -0.20
CA LYS A 15 -13.19 -15.94 -1.00
C LYS A 15 -14.47 -15.21 -1.43
N MET A 16 -15.11 -14.49 -0.51
CA MET A 16 -16.31 -13.70 -0.82
C MET A 16 -16.03 -12.59 -1.83
N ALA A 17 -14.89 -11.91 -1.72
CA ALA A 17 -14.49 -10.90 -2.70
C ALA A 17 -14.27 -11.51 -4.09
N THR A 18 -13.56 -12.65 -4.16
CA THR A 18 -13.29 -13.37 -5.41
C THR A 18 -14.59 -13.88 -6.08
N GLU A 19 -15.53 -14.39 -5.31
CA GLU A 19 -16.85 -14.81 -5.81
C GLU A 19 -17.67 -13.65 -6.41
N GLN A 20 -17.37 -12.40 -5.99
CA GLN A 20 -17.97 -11.17 -6.53
C GLN A 20 -17.15 -10.55 -7.67
N GLY A 21 -16.03 -11.19 -8.09
CA GLY A 21 -15.19 -10.73 -9.19
C GLY A 21 -14.11 -9.73 -8.79
N TYR A 22 -13.82 -9.55 -7.50
CA TYR A 22 -12.72 -8.73 -7.01
C TYR A 22 -11.45 -9.57 -6.77
N ASP A 23 -10.28 -8.96 -6.93
CA ASP A 23 -8.98 -9.63 -6.74
C ASP A 23 -8.65 -9.82 -5.26
N ASP A 24 -9.05 -8.87 -4.40
CA ASP A 24 -8.78 -8.90 -2.96
C ASP A 24 -9.77 -8.02 -2.18
N CYS A 25 -9.61 -7.93 -0.87
CA CYS A 25 -10.43 -7.11 0.01
C CYS A 25 -9.59 -6.12 0.82
N ILE A 26 -10.19 -4.97 1.15
CA ILE A 26 -9.63 -4.00 2.08
C ILE A 26 -10.14 -4.31 3.49
N TYR A 27 -9.21 -4.34 4.44
CA TYR A 27 -9.53 -4.45 5.86
C TYR A 27 -9.67 -3.06 6.47
N LEU A 28 -10.74 -2.91 7.24
CA LEU A 28 -11.03 -1.69 7.97
C LEU A 28 -10.77 -1.92 9.47
N ASP A 29 -10.61 -0.83 10.20
CA ASP A 29 -10.45 -0.88 11.64
C ASP A 29 -11.59 -1.65 12.32
N PRO A 30 -11.30 -2.51 13.31
CA PRO A 30 -12.31 -3.37 13.91
C PRO A 30 -13.32 -2.64 14.80
N THR A 31 -13.06 -1.37 15.13
CA THR A 31 -13.89 -0.60 16.06
C THR A 31 -14.98 0.18 15.34
N THR A 32 -14.61 0.93 14.29
CA THR A 32 -15.56 1.82 13.61
C THR A 32 -15.91 1.36 12.20
N HIS A 33 -15.11 0.46 11.62
CA HIS A 33 -15.23 -0.02 10.23
C HIS A 33 -15.22 1.13 9.20
N THR A 34 -14.48 2.21 9.50
CA THR A 34 -14.42 3.40 8.64
C THR A 34 -13.01 3.73 8.19
N LYS A 35 -11.98 3.20 8.85
CA LYS A 35 -10.58 3.50 8.60
C LYS A 35 -9.92 2.36 7.85
N ILE A 36 -9.21 2.69 6.78
CA ILE A 36 -8.44 1.72 6.00
C ILE A 36 -7.21 1.26 6.80
N GLU A 37 -6.99 -0.04 6.88
CA GLU A 37 -5.80 -0.61 7.51
C GLU A 37 -4.90 -1.31 6.48
N GLU A 38 -5.36 -2.39 5.87
CA GLU A 38 -4.55 -3.21 4.96
C GLU A 38 -5.36 -3.66 3.75
N VAL A 39 -4.68 -4.12 2.70
CA VAL A 39 -5.27 -4.76 1.51
C VAL A 39 -4.79 -6.21 1.47
N GLY A 40 -5.68 -7.15 1.69
CA GLY A 40 -5.30 -8.56 1.80
C GLY A 40 -4.21 -8.76 2.86
N ALA A 41 -3.04 -9.23 2.42
CA ALA A 41 -1.85 -9.43 3.26
C ALA A 41 -0.79 -8.33 3.08
N ALA A 42 -1.14 -7.20 2.46
CA ALA A 42 -0.26 -6.10 2.08
C ALA A 42 -0.70 -4.77 2.70
N ASN A 43 0.22 -3.83 2.83
CA ASN A 43 -0.09 -2.50 3.33
C ASN A 43 -0.70 -1.61 2.23
N PHE A 44 -1.65 -0.77 2.59
CA PHE A 44 -2.25 0.22 1.71
C PHE A 44 -1.40 1.50 1.63
N PHE A 45 -1.40 2.16 0.48
CA PHE A 45 -1.02 3.55 0.32
C PHE A 45 -1.85 4.22 -0.78
N GLY A 46 -1.94 5.55 -0.72
CA GLY A 46 -2.55 6.37 -1.75
C GLY A 46 -1.69 7.57 -2.10
N ILE A 47 -1.81 8.04 -3.35
CA ILE A 47 -1.22 9.30 -3.82
C ILE A 47 -2.36 10.27 -4.07
N THR A 48 -2.35 11.40 -3.38
CA THR A 48 -3.36 12.43 -3.54
C THR A 48 -3.19 13.24 -4.83
N HIS A 49 -4.22 14.01 -5.22
CA HIS A 49 -4.15 14.87 -6.39
C HIS A 49 -3.07 15.96 -6.30
N ASP A 50 -2.69 16.37 -5.09
CA ASP A 50 -1.59 17.30 -4.81
C ASP A 50 -0.24 16.62 -4.58
N ASN A 51 -0.11 15.34 -5.00
CA ASN A 51 1.11 14.55 -4.94
C ASN A 51 1.63 14.24 -3.51
N ALA A 52 0.76 14.08 -2.53
CA ALA A 52 1.17 13.54 -1.24
C ALA A 52 1.06 12.00 -1.23
N PHE A 53 2.08 11.34 -0.70
CA PHE A 53 2.07 9.90 -0.39
C PHE A 53 1.47 9.72 1.00
N ILE A 54 0.37 9.01 1.11
CA ILE A 54 -0.33 8.77 2.37
C ILE A 54 -0.48 7.27 2.61
N THR A 55 -0.16 6.82 3.81
CA THR A 55 -0.30 5.41 4.22
C THR A 55 -0.92 5.33 5.62
N PRO A 56 -1.72 4.28 5.90
CA PRO A 56 -2.36 4.15 7.20
C PRO A 56 -1.38 4.03 8.36
N HIS A 57 -1.75 4.63 9.48
CA HIS A 57 -1.12 4.44 10.78
C HIS A 57 -2.12 3.80 11.75
N SER A 58 -1.81 2.61 12.24
CA SER A 58 -2.61 1.89 13.25
C SER A 58 -1.72 0.89 13.97
N SER A 59 -2.05 0.58 15.22
CA SER A 59 -1.38 -0.48 15.99
C SER A 59 -1.70 -1.90 15.48
N SER A 60 -2.74 -2.04 14.67
CA SER A 60 -3.16 -3.31 14.05
C SER A 60 -2.36 -3.64 12.81
N ILE A 61 -1.79 -2.63 12.14
CA ILE A 61 -1.07 -2.78 10.87
C ILE A 61 0.32 -3.38 11.10
N LEU A 62 0.70 -4.35 10.28
CA LEU A 62 2.04 -4.88 10.30
C LEU A 62 3.05 -3.81 9.81
N PRO A 63 4.09 -3.47 10.61
CA PRO A 63 5.13 -2.55 10.17
C PRO A 63 5.97 -3.21 9.06
N SER A 64 5.68 -2.85 7.82
CA SER A 64 6.33 -3.39 6.62
C SER A 64 7.61 -2.65 6.29
N ILE A 65 8.67 -3.38 5.99
CA ILE A 65 9.92 -2.81 5.48
C ILE A 65 9.67 -2.15 4.12
N THR A 66 8.95 -2.83 3.20
CA THR A 66 8.61 -2.27 1.89
C THR A 66 7.87 -0.94 2.02
N ARG A 67 6.85 -0.84 2.89
CA ARG A 67 6.12 0.40 3.13
C ARG A 67 7.05 1.52 3.62
N LYS A 68 7.92 1.23 4.58
CA LYS A 68 8.90 2.20 5.09
C LYS A 68 9.88 2.64 4.01
N SER A 69 10.35 1.72 3.18
CA SER A 69 11.20 2.04 2.04
C SER A 69 10.51 2.97 1.06
N LEU A 70 9.26 2.69 0.69
CA LEU A 70 8.49 3.56 -0.21
C LEU A 70 8.29 4.97 0.36
N MET A 71 8.06 5.10 1.68
CA MET A 71 7.95 6.41 2.35
C MET A 71 9.26 7.22 2.23
N VAL A 72 10.42 6.58 2.43
CA VAL A 72 11.73 7.22 2.26
C VAL A 72 11.94 7.63 0.81
N LEU A 73 11.71 6.74 -0.14
CA LEU A 73 11.90 7.02 -1.57
C LEU A 73 10.95 8.12 -2.07
N ALA A 74 9.69 8.10 -1.64
CA ALA A 74 8.73 9.16 -1.96
C ALA A 74 9.22 10.52 -1.48
N LYS A 75 9.76 10.60 -0.26
CA LYS A 75 10.24 11.84 0.33
C LYS A 75 11.57 12.31 -0.26
N GLU A 76 12.58 11.43 -0.31
CA GLU A 76 13.96 11.81 -0.59
C GLU A 76 14.29 11.84 -2.09
N TYR A 77 13.67 10.97 -2.89
CA TYR A 77 13.94 10.84 -4.32
C TYR A 77 12.88 11.54 -5.19
N LEU A 78 11.62 11.50 -4.79
CA LEU A 78 10.53 12.13 -5.54
C LEU A 78 10.08 13.47 -4.95
N ASN A 79 10.66 13.88 -3.82
CA ASN A 79 10.33 15.13 -3.12
C ASN A 79 8.83 15.30 -2.84
N LEU A 80 8.14 14.19 -2.52
CA LEU A 80 6.73 14.20 -2.18
C LEU A 80 6.54 14.52 -0.70
N LYS A 81 5.40 15.11 -0.36
CA LYS A 81 4.91 15.12 1.01
C LYS A 81 4.54 13.69 1.41
N VAL A 82 4.99 13.23 2.56
CA VAL A 82 4.71 11.88 3.08
C VAL A 82 3.98 11.99 4.40
N GLU A 83 2.83 11.33 4.51
CA GLU A 83 2.03 11.29 5.74
C GLU A 83 1.73 9.84 6.12
N GLU A 84 1.98 9.51 7.39
CA GLU A 84 1.53 8.28 8.02
C GLU A 84 0.43 8.65 9.02
N ARG A 85 -0.82 8.39 8.67
CA ARG A 85 -2.00 8.79 9.43
C ARG A 85 -3.19 7.87 9.21
N GLU A 86 -4.25 8.02 9.98
CA GLU A 86 -5.52 7.37 9.68
C GLU A 86 -6.05 7.84 8.32
N ILE A 87 -6.63 6.91 7.55
CA ILE A 87 -7.28 7.16 6.26
C ILE A 87 -8.72 6.67 6.36
N LEU A 88 -9.67 7.57 6.19
CA LEU A 88 -11.08 7.21 6.17
C LEU A 88 -11.49 6.70 4.78
N MET A 89 -12.44 5.78 4.73
CA MET A 89 -13.01 5.31 3.46
C MET A 89 -13.58 6.44 2.59
N ASP A 90 -14.14 7.47 3.20
CA ASP A 90 -14.69 8.62 2.50
C ASP A 90 -13.62 9.49 1.83
N GLU A 91 -12.36 9.38 2.27
CA GLU A 91 -11.22 10.11 1.66
C GLU A 91 -10.74 9.49 0.35
N LEU A 92 -11.18 8.28 -0.02
CA LEU A 92 -10.72 7.61 -1.24
C LEU A 92 -10.86 8.46 -2.50
N GLY A 93 -11.85 9.33 -2.56
CA GLY A 93 -12.03 10.27 -3.67
C GLY A 93 -10.95 11.36 -3.78
N THR A 94 -10.09 11.51 -2.77
CA THR A 94 -8.97 12.49 -2.79
C THR A 94 -7.70 11.90 -3.41
N PHE A 95 -7.65 10.59 -3.61
CA PHE A 95 -6.51 9.91 -4.22
C PHE A 95 -6.66 9.79 -5.74
N LYS A 96 -5.62 10.08 -6.47
CA LYS A 96 -5.52 9.80 -7.91
C LYS A 96 -4.90 8.43 -8.20
N GLU A 97 -4.01 7.95 -7.32
CA GLU A 97 -3.40 6.63 -7.39
C GLU A 97 -3.57 5.91 -6.05
N ALA A 98 -3.73 4.60 -6.08
CA ALA A 98 -3.75 3.75 -4.90
C ALA A 98 -2.96 2.47 -5.16
N GLY A 99 -2.41 1.89 -4.10
CA GLY A 99 -1.66 0.66 -4.21
C GLY A 99 -1.57 -0.13 -2.92
N ALA A 100 -1.32 -1.41 -3.07
CA ALA A 100 -0.90 -2.31 -2.01
C ALA A 100 0.61 -2.53 -2.10
N CYS A 101 1.33 -2.58 -0.98
CA CYS A 101 2.76 -2.82 -0.99
C CYS A 101 3.18 -3.90 0.02
N GLY A 102 4.15 -4.71 -0.39
CA GLY A 102 4.68 -5.80 0.41
C GLY A 102 5.86 -6.49 -0.25
N THR A 103 6.51 -7.40 0.47
CA THR A 103 7.76 -8.04 0.02
C THR A 103 7.60 -8.84 -1.28
N ALA A 104 6.45 -9.49 -1.48
CA ALA A 104 6.29 -10.42 -2.62
C ALA A 104 6.14 -9.70 -3.96
N ALA A 105 5.41 -8.59 -4.01
CA ALA A 105 5.08 -7.90 -5.25
C ALA A 105 5.64 -6.47 -5.31
N ILE A 106 6.35 -6.00 -4.28
CA ILE A 106 6.81 -4.63 -4.09
C ILE A 106 5.60 -3.69 -4.04
N ILE A 107 4.97 -3.41 -5.19
CA ILE A 107 3.73 -2.66 -5.33
C ILE A 107 2.78 -3.40 -6.26
N THR A 108 1.52 -3.50 -5.84
CA THR A 108 0.39 -3.89 -6.69
C THR A 108 -0.51 -2.67 -6.84
N PRO A 109 -0.61 -2.06 -8.04
CA PRO A 109 -1.52 -0.94 -8.27
C PRO A 109 -2.98 -1.35 -8.10
N ILE A 110 -3.78 -0.48 -7.48
CA ILE A 110 -5.22 -0.68 -7.32
C ILE A 110 -5.94 0.19 -8.33
N LYS A 111 -6.80 -0.42 -9.15
CA LYS A 111 -7.60 0.28 -10.16
C LYS A 111 -8.93 0.75 -9.62
N GLU A 112 -9.56 -0.06 -8.77
CA GLU A 112 -10.90 0.20 -8.24
C GLU A 112 -11.00 -0.29 -6.79
N ILE A 113 -11.71 0.48 -5.98
CA ILE A 113 -12.16 0.07 -4.65
C ILE A 113 -13.66 0.28 -4.58
N THR A 114 -14.43 -0.77 -4.27
CA THR A 114 -15.89 -0.69 -4.08
C THR A 114 -16.23 -0.87 -2.61
N HIS A 115 -17.01 0.05 -2.08
CA HIS A 115 -17.52 0.01 -0.71
C HIS A 115 -18.96 0.53 -0.67
N ASN A 116 -19.89 -0.21 -0.06
CA ASN A 116 -21.31 0.16 0.07
C ASN A 116 -21.94 0.62 -1.26
N ASN A 117 -21.76 -0.16 -2.32
CA ASN A 117 -22.23 0.11 -3.69
C ASN A 117 -21.68 1.42 -4.31
N LYS A 118 -20.62 1.98 -3.77
CA LYS A 118 -19.89 3.11 -4.34
C LYS A 118 -18.51 2.65 -4.79
N SER A 119 -18.16 2.91 -6.04
CA SER A 119 -16.84 2.61 -6.60
C SER A 119 -15.99 3.87 -6.69
N TYR A 120 -14.70 3.71 -6.34
CA TYR A 120 -13.65 4.69 -6.46
C TYR A 120 -12.62 4.16 -7.45
N PHE A 121 -12.26 4.96 -8.44
CA PHE A 121 -11.34 4.58 -9.52
C PHE A 121 -10.04 5.36 -9.41
N PHE A 122 -8.93 4.67 -9.70
CA PHE A 122 -7.58 5.21 -9.61
C PHE A 122 -6.80 4.95 -10.89
N GLU A 123 -5.78 5.77 -11.14
CA GLU A 123 -4.80 5.51 -12.18
C GLU A 123 -3.97 4.26 -11.80
N ALA A 124 -4.01 3.22 -12.66
CA ALA A 124 -3.34 1.95 -12.37
C ALA A 124 -2.64 1.34 -13.62
N PRO A 125 -1.30 1.29 -13.65
CA PRO A 125 -0.41 1.94 -12.70
C PRO A 125 -0.41 3.46 -12.91
N GLY A 126 -0.45 4.21 -11.82
CA GLY A 126 -0.26 5.65 -11.89
C GLY A 126 1.22 6.01 -12.07
N HIS A 127 1.46 7.25 -12.44
CA HIS A 127 2.81 7.73 -12.73
C HIS A 127 3.76 7.63 -11.51
N ILE A 128 3.30 8.07 -10.34
CA ILE A 128 4.10 8.05 -9.10
C ILE A 128 4.27 6.63 -8.59
N THR A 129 3.22 5.83 -8.63
CA THR A 129 3.26 4.41 -8.26
C THR A 129 4.30 3.66 -9.09
N LYS A 130 4.33 3.90 -10.41
CA LYS A 130 5.33 3.30 -11.30
C LYS A 130 6.75 3.77 -10.99
N GLN A 131 6.96 5.06 -10.75
CA GLN A 131 8.27 5.59 -10.38
C GLN A 131 8.79 4.97 -9.09
N LEU A 132 7.96 4.84 -8.06
CA LEU A 132 8.32 4.21 -6.79
C LEU A 132 8.67 2.73 -6.96
N TYR A 133 7.92 2.01 -7.79
CA TYR A 133 8.21 0.60 -8.11
C TYR A 133 9.56 0.46 -8.80
N ASP A 134 9.78 1.19 -9.89
CA ASP A 134 11.00 1.13 -10.69
C ASP A 134 12.23 1.53 -9.84
N LEU A 135 12.10 2.57 -9.00
CA LEU A 135 13.16 3.06 -8.13
C LEU A 135 13.54 2.03 -7.06
N LEU A 136 12.56 1.43 -6.37
CA LEU A 136 12.87 0.42 -5.36
C LEU A 136 13.49 -0.83 -5.98
N LEU A 137 12.99 -1.24 -7.16
CA LEU A 137 13.53 -2.39 -7.89
C LEU A 137 14.98 -2.14 -8.32
N SER A 138 15.29 -0.98 -8.92
CA SER A 138 16.66 -0.65 -9.37
C SER A 138 17.64 -0.55 -8.20
N ILE A 139 17.21 -0.06 -7.02
CA ILE A 139 18.03 -0.08 -5.80
C ILE A 139 18.30 -1.53 -5.36
N GLN A 140 17.31 -2.40 -5.37
CA GLN A 140 17.47 -3.82 -5.01
C GLN A 140 18.39 -4.57 -5.97
N GLN A 141 18.44 -4.16 -7.22
CA GLN A 141 19.32 -4.73 -8.26
C GLN A 141 20.73 -4.12 -8.28
N GLY A 142 20.96 -3.08 -7.47
CA GLY A 142 22.25 -2.38 -7.42
C GLY A 142 22.50 -1.43 -8.60
N GLU A 143 21.46 -1.11 -9.36
CA GLU A 143 21.53 -0.19 -10.51
C GLU A 143 21.40 1.29 -10.11
N GLN A 144 20.84 1.54 -8.94
CA GLN A 144 20.63 2.86 -8.36
C GLN A 144 21.27 2.94 -6.98
N GLU A 145 21.86 4.08 -6.66
CA GLU A 145 22.41 4.33 -5.32
C GLU A 145 21.30 4.26 -4.26
N ALA A 146 21.54 3.44 -3.24
CA ALA A 146 20.60 3.24 -2.15
C ALA A 146 20.76 4.30 -1.06
N PRO A 147 19.73 4.60 -0.27
CA PRO A 147 19.90 5.29 1.00
C PRO A 147 20.92 4.59 1.87
N LYS A 148 21.61 5.37 2.70
CA LYS A 148 22.65 4.85 3.60
C LYS A 148 22.15 3.65 4.42
N ASP A 149 23.02 2.63 4.55
CA ASP A 149 22.80 1.42 5.34
C ASP A 149 21.66 0.49 4.83
N TRP A 150 21.22 0.65 3.58
CA TRP A 150 20.19 -0.24 2.98
C TRP A 150 20.78 -1.48 2.32
N ILE A 151 22.00 -1.38 1.82
CA ILE A 151 22.67 -2.48 1.11
C ILE A 151 23.94 -2.87 1.85
N PHE A 152 24.10 -4.16 2.09
CA PHE A 152 25.33 -4.77 2.58
C PHE A 152 25.96 -5.61 1.48
N GLU A 153 27.20 -5.30 1.10
CA GLU A 153 27.99 -6.18 0.25
C GLU A 153 28.49 -7.36 1.08
N VAL A 154 28.15 -8.55 0.67
CA VAL A 154 28.66 -9.81 1.25
C VAL A 154 29.81 -10.26 0.40
N GLY A 155 31.04 -10.18 0.95
CA GLY A 155 32.25 -10.63 0.29
C GLY A 155 32.39 -12.16 0.32
#